data_89e1320d2af8359268510b34c795161f
#
_entry.id   89e1320d2af8359268510b34c795161f
#
_cell.length_a   1.000
_cell.length_b   1.000
_cell.length_c   1.000
_cell.angle_alpha   90.00
_cell.angle_beta   90.00
_cell.angle_gamma   90.00
#
_symmetry.space_group_name_H-M   'P 1'
#
loop_
_entity.id
_entity.type
_entity.pdbx_description
1 polymer ?
#
loop_
_entity_poly.entity_id
_entity_poly.type
_entity_poly.pdbx_seq_one_letter_code
_entity_poly.pdbx_strand_id
1 'polypeptide(L)'
;NCTMLDSDRGDVEQGFKDSDVIIEETYHTQPISQGFLEPMACVADVEANGRLDIYASTQGPYQVRSQLASVLEMSIGNIKVTAMEMGGGFGAKLRLALEGFPAMLAIKTGKPVKLGNTREEAFTLNGPRLETNIYLKTGVTNDGKILAREARSVFDVGALSPIHIS
;
A
#
# COMPACT_ATOMS: atom_id res chain seq x y z
N ASN A 1 -6.95 18.53 6.00
CA ASN A 1 -8.02 18.03 5.11
C ASN A 1 -8.31 16.60 5.50
N CYS A 2 -9.54 16.34 5.94
CA CYS A 2 -9.99 14.99 6.30
C CYS A 2 -11.01 14.55 5.25
N THR A 3 -10.78 13.42 4.59
CA THR A 3 -11.79 12.79 3.74
C THR A 3 -12.58 11.84 4.62
N MET A 4 -13.89 12.05 4.73
CA MET A 4 -14.79 11.14 5.44
C MET A 4 -15.43 10.21 4.41
N LEU A 5 -15.26 8.91 4.62
CA LEU A 5 -16.08 7.89 3.97
C LEU A 5 -17.12 7.46 5.00
N ASP A 6 -18.37 7.63 4.68
CA ASP A 6 -19.49 7.27 5.53
C ASP A 6 -20.31 6.17 4.86
N SER A 7 -20.70 5.16 5.61
CA SER A 7 -21.48 4.03 5.10
C SER A 7 -22.35 3.45 6.21
N ASP A 8 -23.65 3.64 6.06
CA ASP A 8 -24.64 3.09 6.97
C ASP A 8 -25.41 1.92 6.35
N ARG A 9 -25.75 0.94 7.19
CA ARG A 9 -26.58 -0.19 6.79
C ARG A 9 -27.50 -0.61 7.92
N GLY A 10 -28.80 -0.63 7.64
CA GLY A 10 -29.83 -1.01 8.61
C GLY A 10 -30.13 0.08 9.63
N ASP A 11 -30.67 -0.29 10.77
CA ASP A 11 -30.97 0.60 11.88
C ASP A 11 -30.00 0.33 13.04
N VAL A 12 -28.92 1.09 13.07
CA VAL A 12 -27.83 0.93 14.04
C VAL A 12 -28.30 1.33 15.45
N GLU A 13 -29.12 2.38 15.56
CA GLU A 13 -29.64 2.83 16.86
C GLU A 13 -30.59 1.77 17.50
N GLN A 14 -31.47 1.18 16.68
CA GLN A 14 -32.32 0.12 17.17
C GLN A 14 -31.52 -1.13 17.53
N GLY A 15 -30.51 -1.48 16.72
CA GLY A 15 -29.64 -2.60 17.02
C GLY A 15 -28.88 -2.44 18.34
N PHE A 16 -28.46 -1.24 18.72
CA PHE A 16 -27.87 -0.99 20.04
C PHE A 16 -28.90 -1.09 21.18
N LYS A 17 -30.13 -0.61 20.97
CA LYS A 17 -31.20 -0.75 21.98
C LYS A 17 -31.58 -2.21 22.26
N ASP A 18 -31.52 -3.06 21.23
CA ASP A 18 -31.85 -4.48 21.30
C ASP A 18 -30.69 -5.35 21.81
N SER A 19 -29.51 -4.75 22.03
CA SER A 19 -28.33 -5.46 22.51
C SER A 19 -28.36 -5.66 24.02
N ASP A 20 -27.99 -6.87 24.48
CA ASP A 20 -27.84 -7.18 25.89
C ASP A 20 -26.55 -6.60 26.49
N VAL A 21 -25.50 -6.55 25.67
CA VAL A 21 -24.16 -6.03 26.06
C VAL A 21 -23.66 -5.10 24.97
N ILE A 22 -23.14 -3.93 25.40
CA ILE A 22 -22.47 -2.98 24.53
C ILE A 22 -21.02 -2.85 24.98
N ILE A 23 -20.09 -3.06 24.07
CA ILE A 23 -18.64 -2.85 24.28
C ILE A 23 -18.23 -1.65 23.45
N GLU A 24 -17.60 -0.68 24.08
CA GLU A 24 -17.16 0.57 23.46
C GLU A 24 -15.70 0.84 23.86
N GLU A 25 -14.80 0.87 22.85
CA GLU A 25 -13.36 0.97 23.05
C GLU A 25 -12.70 1.80 21.96
N THR A 26 -11.57 2.40 22.31
CA THR A 26 -10.69 3.07 21.36
C THR A 26 -9.33 2.38 21.32
N TYR A 27 -8.92 1.97 20.14
CA TYR A 27 -7.65 1.31 19.89
C TYR A 27 -6.71 2.26 19.17
N HIS A 28 -5.43 2.17 19.51
CA HIS A 28 -4.37 2.95 18.87
C HIS A 28 -3.30 2.02 18.33
N THR A 29 -2.89 2.22 17.07
CA THR A 29 -1.77 1.52 16.46
C THR A 29 -0.68 2.51 16.11
N GLN A 30 0.57 2.14 16.38
CA GLN A 30 1.73 2.93 15.97
C GLN A 30 2.03 2.75 14.48
N PRO A 31 2.78 3.68 13.84
CA PRO A 31 3.34 3.45 12.51
C PRO A 31 4.32 2.29 12.58
N ILE A 32 4.22 1.37 11.61
CA ILE A 32 4.99 0.11 11.64
C ILE A 32 5.55 -0.19 10.24
N SER A 33 6.84 -0.57 10.17
CA SER A 33 7.40 -1.14 8.95
C SER A 33 6.87 -2.57 8.76
N GLN A 34 6.60 -2.94 7.50
CA GLN A 34 6.05 -4.25 7.15
C GLN A 34 7.02 -5.42 7.42
N GLY A 35 8.33 -5.15 7.53
CA GLY A 35 9.33 -6.12 7.97
C GLY A 35 9.46 -7.37 7.10
N PHE A 36 9.22 -7.27 5.78
CA PHE A 36 9.37 -8.40 4.85
C PHE A 36 10.81 -8.93 4.81
N LEU A 37 10.98 -10.26 4.66
CA LEU A 37 12.30 -10.90 4.66
C LEU A 37 13.14 -10.52 3.44
N GLU A 38 12.54 -10.50 2.26
CA GLU A 38 13.20 -10.10 1.02
C GLU A 38 13.19 -8.58 0.85
N PRO A 39 14.35 -7.87 0.92
CA PRO A 39 14.41 -6.47 0.53
C PRO A 39 13.95 -6.26 -0.91
N MET A 40 13.52 -5.04 -1.25
CA MET A 40 13.14 -4.73 -2.62
C MET A 40 14.34 -4.87 -3.54
N ALA A 41 14.12 -5.47 -4.71
CA ALA A 41 15.12 -5.60 -5.76
C ALA A 41 14.47 -5.44 -7.14
N CYS A 42 15.24 -4.88 -8.07
CA CYS A 42 14.81 -4.64 -9.43
C CYS A 42 16.00 -4.79 -10.40
N VAL A 43 15.71 -5.33 -11.58
CA VAL A 43 16.58 -5.28 -12.74
C VAL A 43 15.83 -4.53 -13.84
N ALA A 44 16.47 -3.53 -14.44
CA ALA A 44 15.97 -2.81 -15.58
C ALA A 44 16.88 -3.06 -16.79
N ASP A 45 16.30 -3.31 -17.94
CA ASP A 45 16.99 -3.46 -19.23
C ASP A 45 16.27 -2.69 -20.32
N VAL A 46 17.02 -2.17 -21.28
CA VAL A 46 16.48 -1.45 -22.43
C VAL A 46 16.81 -2.20 -23.70
N GLU A 47 15.79 -2.72 -24.36
CA GLU A 47 15.92 -3.38 -25.65
C GLU A 47 16.38 -2.40 -26.74
N ALA A 48 16.97 -2.91 -27.84
CA ALA A 48 17.45 -2.10 -28.96
C ALA A 48 16.35 -1.25 -29.63
N ASN A 49 15.10 -1.64 -29.50
CA ASN A 49 13.92 -0.88 -29.99
C ASN A 49 13.47 0.24 -29.04
N GLY A 50 14.17 0.44 -27.91
CA GLY A 50 13.85 1.44 -26.88
C GLY A 50 12.81 1.00 -25.86
N ARG A 51 12.35 -0.26 -25.89
CA ARG A 51 11.45 -0.80 -24.88
C ARG A 51 12.18 -1.04 -23.56
N LEU A 52 11.55 -0.67 -22.47
CA LEU A 52 12.05 -0.86 -21.11
C LEU A 52 11.43 -2.13 -20.49
N ASP A 53 12.26 -3.10 -20.16
CA ASP A 53 11.89 -4.31 -19.42
C ASP A 53 12.34 -4.20 -17.96
N ILE A 54 11.41 -4.35 -17.05
CA ILE A 54 11.60 -4.27 -15.60
C ILE A 54 11.26 -5.64 -14.98
N TYR A 55 12.18 -6.19 -14.23
CA TYR A 55 11.99 -7.38 -13.40
C TYR A 55 12.08 -6.96 -11.95
N ALA A 56 10.99 -7.00 -11.21
CA ALA A 56 10.91 -6.41 -9.88
C ALA A 56 10.22 -7.31 -8.86
N SER A 57 10.67 -7.22 -7.62
CA SER A 57 9.97 -7.74 -6.44
C SER A 57 8.80 -6.82 -6.11
N THR A 58 7.68 -6.96 -6.82
CA THR A 58 6.50 -6.09 -6.70
C THR A 58 5.19 -6.85 -6.61
N GLN A 59 4.26 -6.37 -5.77
CA GLN A 59 2.88 -6.83 -5.66
C GLN A 59 1.97 -6.22 -6.73
N GLY A 60 2.38 -5.08 -7.30
CA GLY A 60 1.57 -4.26 -8.20
C GLY A 60 2.26 -3.97 -9.54
N PRO A 61 2.51 -4.96 -10.43
CA PRO A 61 3.23 -4.71 -11.68
C PRO A 61 2.54 -3.68 -12.59
N TYR A 62 1.21 -3.62 -12.57
CA TYR A 62 0.46 -2.63 -13.36
C TYR A 62 0.59 -1.21 -12.80
N GLN A 63 0.58 -1.06 -11.48
CA GLN A 63 0.78 0.22 -10.80
C GLN A 63 2.19 0.73 -11.04
N VAL A 64 3.20 -0.12 -10.85
CA VAL A 64 4.61 0.22 -11.13
C VAL A 64 4.78 0.63 -12.59
N ARG A 65 4.21 -0.10 -13.54
CA ARG A 65 4.23 0.21 -14.97
C ARG A 65 3.63 1.58 -15.27
N SER A 66 2.45 1.87 -14.73
CA SER A 66 1.77 3.15 -14.93
C SER A 66 2.56 4.32 -14.34
N GLN A 67 3.10 4.14 -13.14
CA GLN A 67 3.89 5.16 -12.47
C GLN A 67 5.24 5.39 -13.16
N LEU A 68 5.91 4.33 -13.63
CA LEU A 68 7.13 4.47 -14.46
C LEU A 68 6.85 5.24 -15.75
N ALA A 69 5.75 4.96 -16.44
CA ALA A 69 5.36 5.68 -17.65
C ALA A 69 5.22 7.18 -17.39
N SER A 70 4.61 7.56 -16.26
CA SER A 70 4.45 8.96 -15.87
C SER A 70 5.79 9.61 -15.49
N VAL A 71 6.61 8.94 -14.67
CA VAL A 71 7.88 9.53 -14.17
C VAL A 71 8.94 9.63 -15.26
N LEU A 72 8.98 8.66 -16.17
CA LEU A 72 9.96 8.63 -17.28
C LEU A 72 9.46 9.35 -18.55
N GLU A 73 8.23 9.86 -18.53
CA GLU A 73 7.57 10.46 -19.70
C GLU A 73 7.57 9.53 -20.92
N MET A 74 7.42 8.23 -20.70
CA MET A 74 7.42 7.19 -21.71
C MET A 74 6.01 6.69 -22.00
N SER A 75 5.76 6.27 -23.25
CA SER A 75 4.53 5.53 -23.54
C SER A 75 4.45 4.25 -22.72
N ILE A 76 3.32 4.01 -22.06
CA ILE A 76 3.09 2.79 -21.28
C ILE A 76 3.25 1.50 -22.11
N GLY A 77 3.01 1.58 -23.45
CA GLY A 77 3.23 0.48 -24.37
C GLY A 77 4.69 0.05 -24.50
N ASN A 78 5.62 0.96 -24.21
CA ASN A 78 7.06 0.72 -24.27
C ASN A 78 7.65 0.23 -22.95
N ILE A 79 6.83 -0.03 -21.94
CA ILE A 79 7.28 -0.51 -20.61
C ILE A 79 6.63 -1.86 -20.34
N LYS A 80 7.43 -2.85 -19.99
CA LYS A 80 6.99 -4.13 -19.45
C LYS A 80 7.50 -4.28 -18.03
N VAL A 81 6.61 -4.62 -17.11
CA VAL A 81 6.97 -4.96 -15.74
C VAL A 81 6.61 -6.41 -15.48
N THR A 82 7.59 -7.20 -15.11
CA THR A 82 7.45 -8.60 -14.73
C THR A 82 7.64 -8.71 -13.21
N ALA A 83 6.58 -9.09 -12.51
CA ALA A 83 6.68 -9.43 -11.10
C ALA A 83 7.42 -10.75 -10.95
N MET A 84 8.48 -10.72 -10.15
CA MET A 84 9.25 -11.92 -9.78
C MET A 84 8.64 -12.56 -8.53
N GLU A 85 9.03 -13.80 -8.22
CA GLU A 85 8.68 -14.42 -6.95
C GLU A 85 9.16 -13.54 -5.78
N MET A 86 8.32 -13.41 -4.76
CA MET A 86 8.46 -12.38 -3.76
C MET A 86 8.51 -12.96 -2.35
N GLY A 87 9.57 -12.65 -1.60
CA GLY A 87 9.75 -13.04 -0.20
C GLY A 87 9.03 -12.12 0.79
N GLY A 88 7.74 -11.85 0.54
CA GLY A 88 6.89 -10.98 1.33
C GLY A 88 6.82 -9.56 0.80
N GLY A 89 5.68 -8.90 1.03
CA GLY A 89 5.46 -7.51 0.63
C GLY A 89 4.51 -6.79 1.58
N PHE A 90 3.41 -7.42 1.99
CA PHE A 90 2.46 -6.94 3.01
C PHE A 90 1.94 -5.52 2.75
N GLY A 91 1.81 -5.14 1.46
CA GLY A 91 1.38 -3.82 1.03
C GLY A 91 2.51 -2.81 0.77
N ALA A 92 3.76 -3.06 1.17
CA ALA A 92 4.86 -2.14 0.94
C ALA A 92 5.38 -2.14 -0.50
N LYS A 93 5.17 -3.24 -1.25
CA LYS A 93 5.67 -3.42 -2.62
C LYS A 93 4.57 -3.22 -3.68
N LEU A 94 3.55 -2.41 -3.40
CA LEU A 94 2.42 -2.16 -4.33
C LEU A 94 2.70 -1.06 -5.35
N ARG A 95 3.53 -0.09 -5.00
CA ARG A 95 3.78 1.12 -5.79
C ARG A 95 5.23 1.19 -6.22
N LEU A 96 5.49 2.09 -7.18
CA LEU A 96 6.84 2.46 -7.57
C LEU A 96 7.65 2.91 -6.35
N ALA A 97 8.78 2.29 -6.12
CA ALA A 97 9.70 2.65 -5.04
C ALA A 97 11.13 2.79 -5.61
N LEU A 98 11.89 1.70 -5.70
CA LEU A 98 13.26 1.76 -6.18
C LEU A 98 13.38 1.60 -7.71
N GLU A 99 12.36 1.10 -8.40
CA GLU A 99 12.42 0.68 -9.81
C GLU A 99 12.75 1.85 -10.76
N GLY A 100 12.41 3.08 -10.39
CA GLY A 100 12.70 4.27 -11.17
C GLY A 100 14.21 4.52 -11.34
N PHE A 101 15.03 4.23 -10.34
CA PHE A 101 16.47 4.46 -10.39
C PHE A 101 17.18 3.55 -11.40
N PRO A 102 17.05 2.20 -11.34
CA PRO A 102 17.66 1.33 -12.33
C PRO A 102 17.07 1.55 -13.73
N ALA A 103 15.79 1.91 -13.86
CA ALA A 103 15.18 2.25 -15.14
C ALA A 103 15.87 3.45 -15.81
N MET A 104 16.03 4.55 -15.08
CA MET A 104 16.75 5.74 -15.59
C MET A 104 18.20 5.44 -15.93
N LEU A 105 18.88 4.66 -15.10
CA LEU A 105 20.28 4.29 -15.35
C LEU A 105 20.41 3.37 -16.58
N ALA A 106 19.51 2.41 -16.75
CA ALA A 106 19.49 1.55 -17.92
C ALA A 106 19.28 2.34 -19.23
N ILE A 107 18.33 3.30 -19.22
CA ILE A 107 18.09 4.20 -20.35
C ILE A 107 19.35 5.02 -20.69
N LYS A 108 20.02 5.59 -19.66
CA LYS A 108 21.20 6.42 -19.87
C LYS A 108 22.44 5.65 -20.33
N THR A 109 22.60 4.42 -19.88
CA THR A 109 23.81 3.63 -20.16
C THR A 109 23.67 2.69 -21.32
N GLY A 110 22.43 2.39 -21.73
CA GLY A 110 22.11 1.32 -22.70
C GLY A 110 22.54 -0.06 -22.22
N LYS A 111 22.60 -0.29 -20.89
CA LYS A 111 23.02 -1.55 -20.28
C LYS A 111 22.04 -1.96 -19.20
N PRO A 112 21.89 -3.28 -18.95
CA PRO A 112 21.11 -3.76 -17.80
C PRO A 112 21.65 -3.22 -16.49
N VAL A 113 20.75 -2.78 -15.61
CA VAL A 113 21.07 -2.26 -14.29
C VAL A 113 20.27 -3.01 -13.23
N LYS A 114 20.98 -3.53 -12.23
CA LYS A 114 20.38 -4.15 -11.05
C LYS A 114 20.56 -3.24 -9.84
N LEU A 115 19.48 -3.05 -9.08
CA LEU A 115 19.48 -2.38 -7.79
C LEU A 115 18.74 -3.23 -6.77
N GLY A 116 19.25 -3.31 -5.56
CA GLY A 116 18.58 -3.97 -4.42
C GLY A 116 18.83 -3.17 -3.16
N ASN A 117 17.81 -3.03 -2.34
CA ASN A 117 17.93 -2.37 -1.05
C ASN A 117 18.72 -3.22 -0.06
N THR A 118 19.54 -2.60 0.75
CA THR A 118 20.01 -3.19 2.00
C THR A 118 18.85 -3.33 3.00
N ARG A 119 19.07 -4.05 4.10
CA ARG A 119 18.04 -4.17 5.16
C ARG A 119 17.74 -2.80 5.80
N GLU A 120 18.73 -1.99 6.01
CA GLU A 120 18.58 -0.64 6.55
C GLU A 120 17.77 0.26 5.61
N GLU A 121 18.08 0.24 4.33
CA GLU A 121 17.32 0.96 3.31
C GLU A 121 15.86 0.47 3.22
N ALA A 122 15.62 -0.83 3.36
CA ALA A 122 14.27 -1.38 3.38
C ALA A 122 13.43 -0.86 4.56
N PHE A 123 14.04 -0.53 5.68
CA PHE A 123 13.33 0.09 6.81
C PHE A 123 13.18 1.60 6.70
N THR A 124 14.09 2.29 6.03
CA THR A 124 14.13 3.75 5.97
C THR A 124 13.46 4.34 4.73
N LEU A 125 13.47 3.62 3.59
CA LEU A 125 12.94 4.10 2.32
C LEU A 125 11.49 3.69 2.05
N ASN A 126 11.00 2.63 2.71
CA ASN A 126 9.62 2.18 2.51
C ASN A 126 8.66 2.97 3.39
N GLY A 127 7.52 3.35 2.82
CA GLY A 127 6.42 3.93 3.60
C GLY A 127 5.92 2.94 4.65
N PRO A 128 5.84 3.35 5.93
CA PRO A 128 5.29 2.51 6.99
C PRO A 128 3.78 2.31 6.81
N ARG A 129 3.21 1.37 7.57
CA ARG A 129 1.78 1.38 7.84
C ARG A 129 1.45 2.60 8.67
N LEU A 130 0.29 3.18 8.39
CA LEU A 130 -0.14 4.41 9.04
C LEU A 130 -0.48 4.17 10.52
N GLU A 131 -0.15 5.15 11.34
CA GLU A 131 -0.73 5.27 12.66
C GLU A 131 -2.25 5.41 12.55
N THR A 132 -2.99 4.69 13.39
CA THR A 132 -4.45 4.68 13.29
C THR A 132 -5.07 4.71 14.67
N ASN A 133 -6.05 5.60 14.86
CA ASN A 133 -6.96 5.61 15.99
C ASN A 133 -8.30 5.02 15.54
N ILE A 134 -8.73 3.93 16.19
CA ILE A 134 -9.94 3.19 15.84
C ILE A 134 -10.89 3.22 17.04
N TYR A 135 -11.96 3.98 16.92
CA TYR A 135 -13.12 3.85 17.82
C TYR A 135 -14.02 2.73 17.32
N LEU A 136 -14.42 1.85 18.22
CA LEU A 136 -15.28 0.73 17.91
C LEU A 136 -16.32 0.55 19.02
N LYS A 137 -17.61 0.57 18.63
CA LYS A 137 -18.73 0.26 19.51
C LYS A 137 -19.49 -0.92 18.93
N THR A 138 -19.67 -1.98 19.71
CA THR A 138 -20.32 -3.22 19.25
C THR A 138 -21.37 -3.63 20.26
N GLY A 139 -22.61 -3.83 19.78
CA GLY A 139 -23.71 -4.35 20.52
C GLY A 139 -23.96 -5.83 20.20
N VAL A 140 -24.04 -6.66 21.23
CA VAL A 140 -24.22 -8.12 21.11
C VAL A 140 -25.33 -8.63 22.04
N THR A 141 -25.92 -9.76 21.67
CA THR A 141 -26.80 -10.53 22.55
C THR A 141 -26.01 -11.47 23.46
N ASN A 142 -26.63 -11.99 24.52
CA ASN A 142 -25.98 -12.92 25.47
C ASN A 142 -25.51 -14.23 24.81
N ASP A 143 -26.11 -14.63 23.68
CA ASP A 143 -25.70 -15.78 22.88
C ASP A 143 -24.59 -15.45 21.86
N GLY A 144 -24.08 -14.21 21.87
CA GLY A 144 -22.93 -13.78 21.07
C GLY A 144 -23.26 -13.28 19.66
N LYS A 145 -24.52 -13.04 19.34
CA LYS A 145 -24.92 -12.47 18.04
C LYS A 145 -24.68 -10.96 18.03
N ILE A 146 -23.96 -10.47 17.03
CA ILE A 146 -23.75 -9.02 16.82
C ILE A 146 -25.01 -8.43 16.19
N LEU A 147 -25.59 -7.41 16.84
CA LEU A 147 -26.79 -6.70 16.38
C LEU A 147 -26.45 -5.34 15.76
N ALA A 148 -25.48 -4.63 16.32
CA ALA A 148 -25.05 -3.33 15.82
C ALA A 148 -23.55 -3.15 15.95
N ARG A 149 -22.97 -2.37 15.05
CA ARG A 149 -21.58 -1.92 15.13
C ARG A 149 -21.44 -0.51 14.58
N GLU A 150 -20.75 0.33 15.33
CA GLU A 150 -20.25 1.63 14.88
C GLU A 150 -18.74 1.59 14.93
N ALA A 151 -18.08 2.03 13.85
CA ALA A 151 -16.64 2.11 13.76
C ALA A 151 -16.23 3.46 13.16
N ARG A 152 -15.23 4.10 13.79
CA ARG A 152 -14.60 5.31 13.26
C ARG A 152 -13.11 5.12 13.27
N SER A 153 -12.49 5.20 12.09
CA SER A 153 -11.04 5.09 11.95
C SER A 153 -10.44 6.40 11.46
N VAL A 154 -9.41 6.86 12.15
CA VAL A 154 -8.64 8.05 11.78
C VAL A 154 -7.21 7.63 11.52
N PHE A 155 -6.73 7.85 10.30
CA PHE A 155 -5.39 7.50 9.86
C PHE A 155 -4.53 8.76 9.80
N ASP A 156 -3.33 8.70 10.39
CA ASP A 156 -2.32 9.74 10.19
C ASP A 156 -1.56 9.45 8.89
N VAL A 157 -1.91 10.17 7.84
CA VAL A 157 -1.31 10.03 6.51
C VAL A 157 -0.08 10.93 6.30
N GLY A 158 0.30 11.72 7.31
CA GLY A 158 1.40 12.66 7.23
C GLY A 158 1.23 13.65 6.07
N ALA A 159 2.26 13.78 5.24
CA ALA A 159 2.26 14.67 4.08
C ALA A 159 1.51 14.11 2.85
N LEU A 160 1.01 12.88 2.92
CA LEU A 160 0.23 12.29 1.82
C LEU A 160 -1.14 12.94 1.74
N SER A 161 -1.48 13.48 0.57
CA SER A 161 -2.81 14.06 0.34
C SER A 161 -3.88 12.96 0.33
N PRO A 162 -5.06 13.21 0.93
CA PRO A 162 -6.21 12.28 0.87
C PRO A 162 -6.65 11.90 -0.55
N ILE A 163 -6.26 12.68 -1.55
CA ILE A 163 -6.56 12.44 -2.98
C ILE A 163 -5.95 11.14 -3.51
N HIS A 164 -4.99 10.55 -2.81
CA HIS A 164 -4.34 9.30 -3.21
C HIS A 164 -4.89 8.06 -2.51
N ILE A 165 -5.95 8.18 -1.71
CA ILE A 165 -6.62 7.07 -1.03
C ILE A 165 -7.99 6.87 -1.70
N SER A 166 -7.98 6.57 -2.97
CA SER A 166 -9.17 6.12 -3.73
C SER A 166 -8.89 4.78 -4.38
#